data_bebc79e359325336643fcb57a9297679
#
_entry.id   bebc79e359325336643fcb57a9297679
#
_cell.length_a   1.000
_cell.length_b   1.000
_cell.length_c   1.000
_cell.angle_alpha   90.00
_cell.angle_beta   90.00
_cell.angle_gamma   90.00
#
_symmetry.space_group_name_H-M   'P 1'
#
loop_
_entity.id
_entity.type
_entity.pdbx_description
1 polymer ?
#
loop_
_entity_poly.entity_id
_entity_poly.type
_entity_poly.pdbx_seq_one_letter_code
_entity_poly.pdbx_strand_id
1 'polypeptide(L)'
;MRKALLAMAAVAGLLFATAAPANAYEPVNIVHTEHVQAGPYGMTIGFSTWPLKAMQSLDFTFIPDGGIEDKSGTLTMINPEGGKNRTQPLVRHPRKLDVWGLDVRSMPRPGEWTFRFTVNGPAGSGTGDLKALPVLEQPGPPMGLSWAISTLPLIGLVVLVVVAWRRTRGRLRGGELPAIG
;
A
#
# COMPACT_ATOMS: atom_id res chain seq x y z
N MET A 1 36.68 -11.16 36.55
CA MET A 1 36.04 -11.83 35.41
C MET A 1 34.68 -12.40 35.74
N ARG A 2 34.44 -13.16 36.81
CA ARG A 2 33.12 -13.71 37.19
C ARG A 2 31.99 -12.65 37.39
N LYS A 3 32.31 -11.49 38.01
CA LYS A 3 31.33 -10.39 38.22
C LYS A 3 30.90 -9.72 36.91
N ALA A 4 31.78 -9.59 35.92
CA ALA A 4 31.48 -9.02 34.62
C ALA A 4 30.57 -9.97 33.76
N LEU A 5 30.80 -11.28 33.86
CA LEU A 5 29.97 -12.28 33.22
C LEU A 5 28.54 -12.33 33.80
N LEU A 6 28.39 -12.19 35.12
CA LEU A 6 27.10 -12.13 35.78
C LEU A 6 26.32 -10.83 35.42
N ALA A 7 27.03 -9.71 35.32
CA ALA A 7 26.40 -8.45 34.87
C ALA A 7 25.93 -8.53 33.42
N MET A 8 26.68 -9.13 32.53
CA MET A 8 26.32 -9.31 31.13
C MET A 8 25.15 -10.28 30.94
N ALA A 9 25.07 -11.37 31.74
CA ALA A 9 23.95 -12.29 31.75
C ALA A 9 22.67 -11.63 32.29
N ALA A 10 22.77 -10.77 33.30
CA ALA A 10 21.61 -10.01 33.82
C ALA A 10 21.06 -9.01 32.82
N VAL A 11 21.91 -8.28 32.07
CA VAL A 11 21.52 -7.35 31.01
C VAL A 11 20.87 -8.10 29.85
N ALA A 12 21.43 -9.23 29.43
CA ALA A 12 20.82 -10.06 28.39
C ALA A 12 19.44 -10.62 28.82
N GLY A 13 19.30 -11.05 30.08
CA GLY A 13 18.01 -11.50 30.64
C GLY A 13 16.94 -10.41 30.66
N LEU A 14 17.29 -9.14 30.96
CA LEU A 14 16.35 -8.01 30.93
C LEU A 14 15.87 -7.68 29.52
N LEU A 15 16.72 -7.81 28.48
CA LEU A 15 16.35 -7.56 27.10
C LEU A 15 15.35 -8.59 26.53
N PHE A 16 15.37 -9.81 27.03
CA PHE A 16 14.38 -10.84 26.63
C PHE A 16 13.06 -10.76 27.41
N ALA A 17 13.06 -10.15 28.61
CA ALA A 17 11.85 -10.08 29.45
C ALA A 17 10.83 -9.02 28.98
N THR A 18 11.20 -8.11 28.06
CA THR A 18 10.33 -7.02 27.58
C THR A 18 9.72 -7.28 26.21
N ALA A 19 9.95 -8.46 25.60
CA ALA A 19 9.26 -8.82 24.38
C ALA A 19 7.80 -9.16 24.67
N ALA A 20 6.94 -8.14 24.70
CA ALA A 20 5.50 -8.35 24.62
C ALA A 20 5.20 -9.13 23.34
N PRO A 21 4.27 -10.13 23.36
CA PRO A 21 3.87 -10.78 22.13
C PRO A 21 3.37 -9.69 21.16
N ALA A 22 4.10 -9.50 20.08
CA ALA A 22 3.63 -8.65 18.99
C ALA A 22 2.37 -9.32 18.43
N ASN A 23 1.20 -8.73 18.66
CA ASN A 23 0.00 -9.09 17.92
C ASN A 23 0.31 -8.74 16.46
N ALA A 24 0.65 -9.77 15.68
CA ALA A 24 1.15 -9.62 14.32
C ALA A 24 0.10 -9.07 13.34
N TYR A 25 -1.17 -8.96 13.77
CA TYR A 25 -2.27 -8.51 12.93
C TYR A 25 -3.17 -7.53 13.66
N GLU A 26 -3.22 -6.32 13.16
CA GLU A 26 -4.21 -5.34 13.55
C GLU A 26 -5.59 -5.80 13.03
N PRO A 27 -6.67 -5.70 13.84
CA PRO A 27 -8.01 -6.10 13.39
C PRO A 27 -8.43 -5.24 12.19
N VAL A 28 -9.15 -5.85 11.23
CA VAL A 28 -9.65 -5.14 10.05
C VAL A 28 -10.68 -4.10 10.50
N ASN A 29 -10.34 -2.83 10.34
CA ASN A 29 -11.25 -1.73 10.62
C ASN A 29 -12.09 -1.43 9.38
N ILE A 30 -13.42 -1.58 9.46
CA ILE A 30 -14.35 -1.26 8.39
C ILE A 30 -14.93 0.14 8.66
N VAL A 31 -14.65 1.10 7.78
CA VAL A 31 -15.11 2.49 7.90
C VAL A 31 -16.29 2.81 6.99
N HIS A 32 -16.54 1.98 5.97
CA HIS A 32 -17.66 2.13 5.05
C HIS A 32 -18.14 0.77 4.56
N THR A 33 -19.44 0.64 4.28
CA THR A 33 -20.03 -0.60 3.75
C THR A 33 -20.97 -0.31 2.60
N GLU A 34 -20.98 -1.21 1.62
CA GLU A 34 -21.93 -1.26 0.51
C GLU A 34 -22.58 -2.64 0.48
N HIS A 35 -23.77 -2.73 -0.13
CA HIS A 35 -24.50 -3.98 -0.25
C HIS A 35 -24.69 -4.36 -1.72
N VAL A 36 -24.52 -5.64 -2.01
CA VAL A 36 -24.77 -6.21 -3.33
C VAL A 36 -25.55 -7.50 -3.22
N GLN A 37 -26.50 -7.69 -4.16
CA GLN A 37 -27.24 -8.93 -4.28
C GLN A 37 -26.64 -9.76 -5.43
N ALA A 38 -26.03 -10.88 -5.13
CA ALA A 38 -25.48 -11.83 -6.09
C ALA A 38 -26.42 -13.03 -6.24
N GLY A 39 -27.47 -12.88 -7.03
CA GLY A 39 -28.54 -13.88 -7.15
C GLY A 39 -29.22 -14.15 -5.81
N PRO A 40 -29.20 -15.41 -5.29
CA PRO A 40 -29.80 -15.72 -4.00
C PRO A 40 -28.97 -15.27 -2.80
N TYR A 41 -27.77 -14.71 -3.00
CA TYR A 41 -26.84 -14.35 -1.93
C TYR A 41 -26.74 -12.85 -1.78
N GLY A 42 -27.20 -12.32 -0.65
CA GLY A 42 -26.87 -10.96 -0.21
C GLY A 42 -25.43 -10.92 0.29
N MET A 43 -24.72 -9.83 0.05
CA MET A 43 -23.35 -9.67 0.45
C MET A 43 -23.08 -8.22 0.87
N THR A 44 -22.42 -8.05 2.02
CA THR A 44 -21.91 -6.76 2.49
C THR A 44 -20.44 -6.64 2.14
N ILE A 45 -20.08 -5.55 1.47
CA ILE A 45 -18.72 -5.19 1.11
C ILE A 45 -18.23 -4.13 2.08
N GLY A 46 -17.19 -4.43 2.86
CA GLY A 46 -16.55 -3.51 3.79
C GLY A 46 -15.26 -2.93 3.22
N PHE A 47 -15.03 -1.66 3.50
CA PHE A 47 -13.85 -0.90 3.08
C PHE A 47 -13.12 -0.37 4.31
N SER A 48 -11.80 -0.56 4.37
CA SER A 48 -10.97 -0.04 5.46
C SER A 48 -10.61 1.45 5.29
N THR A 49 -10.88 2.02 4.13
CA THR A 49 -10.64 3.43 3.83
C THR A 49 -11.77 3.96 2.95
N TRP A 50 -12.27 5.15 3.27
CA TRP A 50 -13.31 5.84 2.49
C TRP A 50 -13.12 7.36 2.56
N PRO A 51 -13.34 8.11 1.47
CA PRO A 51 -13.56 7.65 0.10
C PRO A 51 -12.35 6.94 -0.50
N LEU A 52 -12.58 6.08 -1.50
CA LEU A 52 -11.51 5.37 -2.19
C LEU A 52 -10.66 6.33 -3.01
N LYS A 53 -9.34 6.11 -2.99
CA LYS A 53 -8.38 6.90 -3.79
C LYS A 53 -7.47 5.96 -4.57
N ALA A 54 -7.14 6.35 -5.81
CA ALA A 54 -6.21 5.59 -6.62
C ALA A 54 -4.84 5.47 -5.94
N MET A 55 -4.18 4.35 -6.13
CA MET A 55 -2.85 4.03 -5.58
C MET A 55 -2.76 4.02 -4.05
N GLN A 56 -3.86 4.19 -3.33
CA GLN A 56 -3.91 4.06 -1.88
C GLN A 56 -4.23 2.62 -1.49
N SER A 57 -3.43 2.05 -0.59
CA SER A 57 -3.67 0.72 -0.05
C SER A 57 -4.87 0.72 0.89
N LEU A 58 -5.72 -0.28 0.74
CA LEU A 58 -6.86 -0.52 1.61
C LEU A 58 -7.18 -2.01 1.65
N ASP A 59 -7.99 -2.41 2.62
CA ASP A 59 -8.54 -3.76 2.71
C ASP A 59 -10.00 -3.76 2.28
N PHE A 60 -10.37 -4.84 1.64
CA PHE A 60 -11.76 -5.17 1.33
C PHE A 60 -12.17 -6.40 2.12
N THR A 61 -13.33 -6.33 2.75
CA THR A 61 -14.01 -7.50 3.32
C THR A 61 -15.29 -7.77 2.53
N PHE A 62 -15.55 -9.03 2.25
CA PHE A 62 -16.75 -9.49 1.55
C PHE A 62 -17.47 -10.49 2.45
N ILE A 63 -18.61 -10.09 2.95
CA ILE A 63 -19.38 -10.80 3.99
C ILE A 63 -20.69 -11.28 3.37
N PRO A 64 -20.77 -12.53 2.88
CA PRO A 64 -22.01 -13.06 2.39
C PRO A 64 -22.97 -13.38 3.56
N ASP A 65 -24.26 -13.19 3.31
CA ASP A 65 -25.29 -13.56 4.28
C ASP A 65 -25.19 -15.07 4.59
N GLY A 66 -25.26 -15.38 5.89
CA GLY A 66 -25.06 -16.74 6.37
C GLY A 66 -23.62 -17.24 6.32
N GLY A 67 -22.62 -16.34 6.18
CA GLY A 67 -21.20 -16.71 6.22
C GLY A 67 -20.68 -17.29 4.91
N ILE A 68 -19.40 -17.69 4.91
CA ILE A 68 -18.66 -18.19 3.74
C ILE A 68 -18.66 -19.72 3.63
N GLU A 69 -19.18 -20.42 4.64
CA GLU A 69 -19.20 -21.90 4.65
C GLU A 69 -20.07 -22.40 3.47
N ASP A 70 -19.62 -23.47 2.83
CA ASP A 70 -20.27 -24.08 1.65
C ASP A 70 -20.48 -23.16 0.46
N LYS A 71 -19.80 -22.02 0.45
CA LYS A 71 -19.83 -21.05 -0.66
C LYS A 71 -18.44 -20.85 -1.25
N SER A 72 -18.43 -20.57 -2.55
CA SER A 72 -17.24 -20.17 -3.30
C SER A 72 -17.60 -19.09 -4.30
N GLY A 73 -16.63 -18.41 -4.86
CA GLY A 73 -16.93 -17.40 -5.86
C GLY A 73 -15.73 -16.72 -6.45
N THR A 74 -16.01 -15.76 -7.30
CA THR A 74 -15.03 -14.90 -7.94
C THR A 74 -15.42 -13.44 -7.87
N LEU A 75 -14.40 -12.58 -7.81
CA LEU A 75 -14.53 -11.13 -7.96
C LEU A 75 -13.90 -10.73 -9.29
N THR A 76 -14.66 -10.04 -10.12
CA THR A 76 -14.16 -9.38 -11.33
C THR A 76 -14.20 -7.88 -11.13
N MET A 77 -13.04 -7.23 -11.13
CA MET A 77 -12.93 -5.78 -11.09
C MET A 77 -12.92 -5.24 -12.53
N ILE A 78 -13.95 -4.47 -12.88
CA ILE A 78 -14.18 -3.89 -14.20
C ILE A 78 -13.66 -2.46 -14.18
N ASN A 79 -12.71 -2.18 -15.08
CA ASN A 79 -12.07 -0.88 -15.21
C ASN A 79 -13.02 0.14 -15.87
N PRO A 80 -13.14 1.37 -15.33
CA PRO A 80 -14.01 2.42 -15.90
C PRO A 80 -13.64 2.85 -17.33
N GLU A 81 -12.37 2.80 -17.70
CA GLU A 81 -11.88 3.17 -19.03
C GLU A 81 -11.88 2.01 -20.04
N GLY A 82 -12.42 0.85 -19.66
CA GLY A 82 -12.28 -0.37 -20.45
C GLY A 82 -10.89 -1.00 -20.31
N GLY A 83 -10.60 -2.01 -21.14
CA GLY A 83 -9.35 -2.75 -21.09
C GLY A 83 -9.48 -4.08 -20.35
N LYS A 84 -8.37 -4.62 -19.86
CA LYS A 84 -8.33 -5.95 -19.25
C LYS A 84 -8.94 -5.94 -17.85
N ASN A 85 -10.08 -6.60 -17.70
CA ASN A 85 -10.67 -6.85 -16.39
C ASN A 85 -9.85 -7.87 -15.61
N ARG A 86 -9.82 -7.72 -14.28
CA ARG A 86 -9.13 -8.65 -13.41
C ARG A 86 -10.15 -9.52 -12.66
N THR A 87 -10.15 -10.79 -12.95
CA THR A 87 -10.94 -11.79 -12.23
C THR A 87 -10.03 -12.58 -11.29
N GLN A 88 -10.47 -12.79 -10.07
CA GLN A 88 -9.76 -13.55 -9.04
C GLN A 88 -10.76 -14.32 -8.17
N PRO A 89 -10.37 -15.45 -7.57
CA PRO A 89 -11.23 -16.16 -6.63
C PRO A 89 -11.47 -15.33 -5.37
N LEU A 90 -12.63 -15.50 -4.76
CA LEU A 90 -12.92 -15.03 -3.42
C LEU A 90 -12.22 -15.97 -2.44
N VAL A 91 -11.24 -15.45 -1.72
CA VAL A 91 -10.45 -16.19 -0.73
C VAL A 91 -10.74 -15.66 0.67
N ARG A 92 -10.51 -16.46 1.70
CA ARG A 92 -10.63 -16.03 3.09
C ARG A 92 -9.69 -14.85 3.34
N HIS A 93 -10.19 -13.84 4.07
CA HIS A 93 -9.37 -12.69 4.42
C HIS A 93 -8.28 -13.13 5.43
N PRO A 94 -6.98 -12.78 5.21
CA PRO A 94 -5.88 -13.28 6.06
C PRO A 94 -6.01 -12.91 7.53
N ARG A 95 -6.62 -11.75 7.83
CA ARG A 95 -6.80 -11.21 9.19
C ARG A 95 -8.21 -11.44 9.77
N LYS A 96 -9.14 -11.98 8.98
CA LYS A 96 -10.52 -12.26 9.38
C LYS A 96 -11.03 -13.50 8.63
N LEU A 97 -10.74 -14.69 9.15
CA LEU A 97 -10.92 -15.97 8.47
C LEU A 97 -12.38 -16.38 8.26
N ASP A 98 -13.33 -15.72 8.89
CA ASP A 98 -14.78 -15.96 8.79
C ASP A 98 -15.43 -15.22 7.61
N VAL A 99 -14.66 -14.42 6.86
CA VAL A 99 -15.12 -13.68 5.69
C VAL A 99 -14.16 -13.82 4.51
N TRP A 100 -14.61 -13.50 3.31
CA TRP A 100 -13.71 -13.30 2.18
C TRP A 100 -13.13 -11.89 2.17
N GLY A 101 -12.02 -11.69 1.49
CA GLY A 101 -11.47 -10.35 1.37
C GLY A 101 -10.17 -10.25 0.57
N LEU A 102 -9.72 -9.01 0.44
CA LEU A 102 -8.44 -8.67 -0.17
C LEU A 102 -7.65 -7.84 0.84
N ASP A 103 -6.56 -8.41 1.32
CA ASP A 103 -5.60 -7.71 2.17
C ASP A 103 -4.66 -6.86 1.30
N VAL A 104 -4.42 -5.62 1.73
CA VAL A 104 -3.49 -4.67 1.10
C VAL A 104 -3.69 -4.57 -0.42
N ARG A 105 -4.84 -4.03 -0.82
CA ARG A 105 -5.16 -3.81 -2.22
C ARG A 105 -5.17 -2.33 -2.55
N SER A 106 -4.72 -1.95 -3.75
CA SER A 106 -4.90 -0.60 -4.30
C SER A 106 -5.65 -0.64 -5.62
N MET A 107 -6.44 0.41 -5.87
CA MET A 107 -7.05 0.65 -7.17
C MET A 107 -6.03 1.39 -8.05
N PRO A 108 -5.75 0.91 -9.27
CA PRO A 108 -4.66 1.46 -10.09
C PRO A 108 -4.98 2.83 -10.70
N ARG A 109 -6.25 3.23 -10.77
CA ARG A 109 -6.72 4.44 -11.46
C ARG A 109 -7.94 5.03 -10.79
N PRO A 110 -8.15 6.36 -10.91
CA PRO A 110 -9.42 6.99 -10.56
C PRO A 110 -10.53 6.59 -11.54
N GLY A 111 -11.78 6.89 -11.19
CA GLY A 111 -12.95 6.65 -12.00
C GLY A 111 -14.00 5.77 -11.31
N GLU A 112 -15.08 5.45 -12.00
CA GLU A 112 -16.18 4.63 -11.49
C GLU A 112 -15.92 3.15 -11.79
N TRP A 113 -15.53 2.41 -10.76
CA TRP A 113 -15.28 0.98 -10.87
C TRP A 113 -16.56 0.17 -10.65
N THR A 114 -16.62 -1.01 -11.28
CA THR A 114 -17.66 -2.00 -11.02
C THR A 114 -17.02 -3.27 -10.49
N PHE A 115 -17.51 -3.73 -9.34
CA PHE A 115 -17.12 -5.01 -8.77
C PHE A 115 -18.21 -6.03 -9.04
N ARG A 116 -17.93 -7.00 -9.89
CA ARG A 116 -18.81 -8.12 -10.19
C ARG A 116 -18.47 -9.32 -9.34
N PHE A 117 -19.41 -9.75 -8.55
CA PHE A 117 -19.30 -10.94 -7.72
C PHE A 117 -20.06 -12.07 -8.38
N THR A 118 -19.45 -13.24 -8.49
CA THR A 118 -20.13 -14.49 -8.83
C THR A 118 -19.99 -15.42 -7.64
N VAL A 119 -21.10 -15.84 -7.07
CA VAL A 119 -21.14 -16.69 -5.86
C VAL A 119 -21.83 -17.99 -6.19
N ASN A 120 -21.24 -19.10 -5.77
CA ASN A 120 -21.78 -20.45 -5.88
C ASN A 120 -21.94 -21.03 -4.47
N GLY A 121 -23.07 -21.65 -4.21
CA GLY A 121 -23.34 -22.26 -2.91
C GLY A 121 -24.61 -23.13 -2.97
N PRO A 122 -25.15 -23.56 -1.83
CA PRO A 122 -26.27 -24.49 -1.76
C PRO A 122 -27.54 -24.03 -2.48
N ALA A 123 -27.76 -22.70 -2.57
CA ALA A 123 -28.91 -22.11 -3.29
C ALA A 123 -28.65 -21.90 -4.80
N GLY A 124 -27.57 -22.47 -5.35
CA GLY A 124 -27.16 -22.34 -6.74
C GLY A 124 -26.08 -21.30 -7.00
N SER A 125 -26.01 -20.81 -8.23
CA SER A 125 -25.07 -19.77 -8.65
C SER A 125 -25.79 -18.43 -8.79
N GLY A 126 -25.14 -17.35 -8.35
CA GLY A 126 -25.64 -16.00 -8.50
C GLY A 126 -24.56 -15.01 -8.87
N THR A 127 -24.93 -13.96 -9.61
CA THR A 127 -24.04 -12.87 -9.98
C THR A 127 -24.65 -11.54 -9.57
N GLY A 128 -23.84 -10.64 -9.04
CA GLY A 128 -24.24 -9.30 -8.65
C GLY A 128 -23.14 -8.28 -8.89
N ASP A 129 -23.52 -7.07 -9.21
CA ASP A 129 -22.61 -5.97 -9.52
C ASP A 129 -22.75 -4.84 -8.48
N LEU A 130 -21.67 -4.47 -7.83
CA LEU A 130 -21.53 -3.19 -7.16
C LEU A 130 -21.02 -2.19 -8.20
N LYS A 131 -21.95 -1.36 -8.71
CA LYS A 131 -21.69 -0.41 -9.79
C LYS A 131 -21.33 0.97 -9.25
N ALA A 132 -20.67 1.77 -10.09
CA ALA A 132 -20.36 3.18 -9.83
C ALA A 132 -19.60 3.41 -8.51
N LEU A 133 -18.67 2.52 -8.17
CA LEU A 133 -17.81 2.69 -7.02
C LEU A 133 -16.78 3.79 -7.30
N PRO A 134 -16.91 5.00 -6.69
CA PRO A 134 -16.07 6.12 -7.03
C PRO A 134 -14.67 5.96 -6.43
N VAL A 135 -13.67 5.96 -7.28
CA VAL A 135 -12.26 6.01 -6.90
C VAL A 135 -11.71 7.38 -7.29
N LEU A 136 -11.35 8.19 -6.31
CA LEU A 136 -10.83 9.53 -6.49
C LEU A 136 -9.38 9.50 -6.98
N GLU A 137 -8.88 10.64 -7.44
CA GLU A 137 -7.48 10.79 -7.80
C GLU A 137 -6.54 10.54 -6.62
N GLN A 138 -5.32 10.13 -6.93
CA GLN A 138 -4.29 9.91 -5.93
C GLN A 138 -3.97 11.21 -5.19
N PRO A 139 -3.99 11.22 -3.85
CA PRO A 139 -3.52 12.36 -3.10
C PRO A 139 -2.01 12.50 -3.27
N GLY A 140 -1.57 13.66 -3.72
CA GLY A 140 -0.14 13.92 -3.88
C GLY A 140 0.10 15.37 -4.31
N PRO A 141 1.32 15.88 -4.15
CA PRO A 141 1.67 17.18 -4.69
C PRO A 141 1.61 17.14 -6.23
N PRO A 142 1.31 18.26 -6.88
CA PRO A 142 1.35 18.35 -8.34
C PRO A 142 2.68 17.83 -8.88
N MET A 143 2.64 17.08 -9.97
CA MET A 143 3.82 16.43 -10.55
C MET A 143 4.97 17.42 -10.81
N GLY A 144 4.66 18.66 -11.22
CA GLY A 144 5.63 19.74 -11.40
C GLY A 144 6.38 20.12 -10.11
N LEU A 145 5.68 20.14 -8.97
CA LEU A 145 6.31 20.42 -7.67
C LEU A 145 7.22 19.26 -7.25
N SER A 146 6.80 18.02 -7.47
CA SER A 146 7.61 16.83 -7.18
C SER A 146 8.90 16.82 -8.01
N TRP A 147 8.83 17.16 -9.29
CA TRP A 147 10.00 17.31 -10.16
C TRP A 147 10.91 18.46 -9.71
N ALA A 148 10.35 19.62 -9.36
CA ALA A 148 11.12 20.75 -8.87
C ALA A 148 11.93 20.38 -7.62
N ILE A 149 11.30 19.74 -6.63
CA ILE A 149 11.98 19.30 -5.41
C ILE A 149 13.05 18.25 -5.69
N SER A 150 12.77 17.29 -6.58
CA SER A 150 13.71 16.22 -6.93
C SER A 150 14.97 16.72 -7.65
N THR A 151 14.87 17.82 -8.41
CA THR A 151 16.00 18.38 -9.16
C THR A 151 16.90 19.29 -8.32
N LEU A 152 16.44 19.80 -7.17
CA LEU A 152 17.22 20.69 -6.30
C LEU A 152 18.57 20.09 -5.86
N PRO A 153 18.69 18.82 -5.41
CA PRO A 153 19.96 18.23 -5.05
C PRO A 153 20.95 18.16 -6.24
N LEU A 154 20.42 17.87 -7.44
CA LEU A 154 21.24 17.82 -8.65
C LEU A 154 21.78 19.19 -9.03
N ILE A 155 20.95 20.22 -8.97
CA ILE A 155 21.37 21.61 -9.20
C ILE A 155 22.43 22.04 -8.18
N GLY A 156 22.21 21.72 -6.90
CA GLY A 156 23.17 21.99 -5.83
C GLY A 156 24.53 21.32 -6.09
N LEU A 157 24.52 20.07 -6.53
CA LEU A 157 25.74 19.34 -6.88
C LEU A 157 26.46 20.00 -8.05
N VAL A 158 25.75 20.37 -9.13
CA VAL A 158 26.35 21.04 -10.29
C VAL A 158 26.99 22.37 -9.89
N VAL A 159 26.28 23.18 -9.09
CA VAL A 159 26.81 24.45 -8.58
C VAL A 159 28.08 24.22 -7.76
N LEU A 160 28.08 23.24 -6.87
CA LEU A 160 29.24 22.89 -6.03
C LEU A 160 30.45 22.49 -6.90
N VAL A 161 30.25 21.65 -7.91
CA VAL A 161 31.30 21.23 -8.84
C VAL A 161 31.85 22.42 -9.62
N VAL A 162 31.00 23.29 -10.13
CA VAL A 162 31.43 24.51 -10.86
C VAL A 162 32.23 25.44 -9.97
N VAL A 163 31.78 25.67 -8.73
CA VAL A 163 32.51 26.51 -7.76
C VAL A 163 33.86 25.89 -7.41
N ALA A 164 33.89 24.59 -7.13
CA ALA A 164 35.13 23.87 -6.84
C ALA A 164 36.12 23.97 -8.02
N TRP A 165 35.63 23.75 -9.24
CA TRP A 165 36.43 23.85 -10.44
C TRP A 165 37.01 25.27 -10.69
N ARG A 166 36.20 26.31 -10.49
CA ARG A 166 36.67 27.72 -10.58
C ARG A 166 37.71 28.02 -9.55
N ARG A 167 37.57 27.55 -8.31
CA ARG A 167 38.55 27.75 -7.23
C ARG A 167 39.89 27.04 -7.50
N THR A 168 39.86 25.84 -8.06
CA THR A 168 41.10 25.11 -8.39
C THR A 168 41.84 25.71 -9.58
N ARG A 169 41.12 26.16 -10.61
CA ARG A 169 41.77 26.86 -11.74
C ARG A 169 42.42 28.19 -11.38
N GLY A 170 41.89 28.92 -10.39
CA GLY A 170 42.52 30.14 -9.89
C GLY A 170 43.88 29.89 -9.21
N ARG A 171 44.06 28.76 -8.54
CA ARG A 171 45.30 28.39 -7.86
C ARG A 171 46.42 27.93 -8.80
N LEU A 172 46.06 27.35 -9.95
CA LEU A 172 47.05 26.89 -10.93
C LEU A 172 47.62 28.02 -11.79
N ARG A 173 46.97 29.19 -11.85
CA ARG A 173 47.49 30.38 -12.57
C ARG A 173 48.34 31.31 -11.75
N GLY A 174 48.38 31.17 -10.40
CA GLY A 174 49.16 32.01 -9.50
C GLY A 174 50.51 31.42 -9.07
N GLY A 175 50.92 30.28 -9.59
CA GLY A 175 52.22 29.67 -9.31
C GLY A 175 53.29 30.16 -10.28
N GLU A 176 53.69 31.44 -10.20
CA GLU A 176 54.99 31.88 -10.74
C GLU A 176 56.10 31.21 -9.94
N LEU A 177 56.91 30.41 -10.64
CA LEU A 177 58.14 29.85 -10.08
C LEU A 177 59.09 30.98 -9.70
N PRO A 178 59.69 30.99 -8.48
CA PRO A 178 60.74 31.96 -8.17
C PRO A 178 61.93 31.70 -9.12
N ALA A 179 62.34 32.75 -9.79
CA ALA A 179 63.55 32.74 -10.62
C ALA A 179 64.74 32.45 -9.73
N ILE A 180 65.46 31.36 -10.01
CA ILE A 180 66.76 31.00 -9.38
C ILE A 180 67.77 31.87 -10.10
N GLY A 181 68.30 32.87 -9.40
CA GLY A 181 69.50 33.61 -9.76
C GLY A 181 70.73 33.03 -9.10
#